data_6ca4bd8a7682208879e62568d22cb46b
#
_entry.id   6ca4bd8a7682208879e62568d22cb46b
#
_cell.length_a   1.000
_cell.length_b   1.000
_cell.length_c   1.000
_cell.angle_alpha   90.00
_cell.angle_beta   90.00
_cell.angle_gamma   90.00
#
_symmetry.space_group_name_H-M   'P 1'
#
loop_
_entity.id
_entity.type
_entity.pdbx_description
1 polymer ?
#
loop_
_entity_poly.entity_id
_entity_poly.type
_entity_poly.pdbx_seq_one_letter_code
_entity_poly.pdbx_strand_id
1 'polypeptide(L)'
;MTSLSDLLQLAAQRARDLNLPYQGALTPREAAEVWRLAPGARLVDVRTRAEWDWVGRVPGAVEIEWQTWPGMQPNPNFIAQLRQQVDAEALVLFLCRSGVRSKAAASAAVQAGYANCYNVLEGFEGDKDANGQRNRVGGWRHAGLPWQQG
;
A
#
# COMPACT_ATOMS: atom_id res chain seq x y z
N MET A 1 -2.47 0.14 -24.45
CA MET A 1 -3.15 0.41 -23.16
C MET A 1 -3.11 -0.84 -22.30
N THR A 2 -2.65 -0.69 -21.07
CA THR A 2 -2.49 -1.84 -20.17
C THR A 2 -3.83 -2.17 -19.49
N SER A 3 -4.28 -3.41 -19.63
CA SER A 3 -5.54 -3.85 -19.03
C SER A 3 -5.35 -4.20 -17.55
N LEU A 4 -6.46 -4.29 -16.82
CA LEU A 4 -6.44 -4.77 -15.43
C LEU A 4 -5.80 -6.15 -15.34
N SER A 5 -6.17 -7.06 -16.24
CA SER A 5 -5.60 -8.41 -16.27
C SER A 5 -4.08 -8.38 -16.43
N ASP A 6 -3.58 -7.54 -17.34
CA ASP A 6 -2.13 -7.40 -17.58
C ASP A 6 -1.41 -6.89 -16.33
N LEU A 7 -2.00 -5.90 -15.64
CA LEU A 7 -1.42 -5.35 -14.41
C LEU A 7 -1.36 -6.39 -13.31
N LEU A 8 -2.42 -7.18 -13.13
CA LEU A 8 -2.46 -8.22 -12.11
C LEU A 8 -1.49 -9.37 -12.43
N GLN A 9 -1.33 -9.73 -13.71
CA GLN A 9 -0.36 -10.73 -14.13
C GLN A 9 1.08 -10.25 -13.87
N LEU A 10 1.37 -9.01 -14.17
CA LEU A 10 2.69 -8.42 -13.90
C LEU A 10 2.99 -8.43 -12.40
N ALA A 11 2.01 -8.02 -11.59
CA ALA A 11 2.15 -8.02 -10.14
C ALA A 11 2.42 -9.43 -9.60
N ALA A 12 1.66 -10.41 -10.10
CA ALA A 12 1.83 -11.81 -9.70
C ALA A 12 3.19 -12.37 -10.12
N GLN A 13 3.69 -11.97 -11.31
CA GLN A 13 5.00 -12.39 -11.77
C GLN A 13 6.10 -11.87 -10.84
N ARG A 14 5.99 -10.61 -10.38
CA ARG A 14 6.93 -10.07 -9.40
C ARG A 14 6.92 -10.85 -8.10
N ALA A 15 5.73 -11.26 -7.64
CA ALA A 15 5.61 -12.06 -6.42
C ALA A 15 6.30 -13.41 -6.57
N ARG A 16 6.15 -14.07 -7.73
CA ARG A 16 6.83 -15.34 -8.00
C ARG A 16 8.34 -15.16 -8.07
N ASP A 17 8.80 -14.16 -8.80
CA ASP A 17 10.23 -13.91 -9.00
C ASP A 17 10.94 -13.59 -7.68
N LEU A 18 10.25 -12.89 -6.77
CA LEU A 18 10.81 -12.48 -5.49
C LEU A 18 10.38 -13.39 -4.34
N ASN A 19 9.60 -14.43 -4.63
CA ASN A 19 9.08 -15.38 -3.64
C ASN A 19 8.34 -14.67 -2.51
N LEU A 20 7.40 -13.78 -2.85
CA LEU A 20 6.64 -13.00 -1.90
C LEU A 20 5.45 -13.80 -1.34
N PRO A 21 5.08 -13.60 -0.06
CA PRO A 21 3.99 -14.33 0.57
C PRO A 21 2.59 -13.77 0.30
N TYR A 22 2.46 -12.80 -0.60
CA TYR A 22 1.18 -12.21 -1.01
C TYR A 22 1.07 -12.22 -2.53
N GLN A 23 -0.10 -11.80 -3.06
CA GLN A 23 -0.45 -11.98 -4.47
C GLN A 23 0.48 -11.27 -5.44
N GLY A 24 0.91 -10.07 -5.12
CA GLY A 24 1.75 -9.33 -6.04
C GLY A 24 2.22 -7.99 -5.53
N ALA A 25 2.99 -7.31 -6.37
CA ALA A 25 3.56 -6.01 -6.08
C ALA A 25 3.36 -5.08 -7.28
N LEU A 26 2.97 -3.85 -7.02
CA LEU A 26 2.63 -2.86 -8.03
C LEU A 26 3.35 -1.54 -7.72
N THR A 27 3.82 -0.86 -8.77
CA THR A 27 4.32 0.52 -8.62
C THR A 27 3.15 1.45 -8.32
N PRO A 28 3.39 2.68 -7.84
CA PRO A 28 2.29 3.60 -7.55
C PRO A 28 1.34 3.83 -8.72
N ARG A 29 1.85 4.04 -9.93
CA ARG A 29 1.00 4.24 -11.12
C ARG A 29 0.17 3.01 -11.44
N GLU A 30 0.78 1.84 -11.36
CA GLU A 30 0.07 0.57 -11.59
C GLU A 30 -1.00 0.34 -10.52
N ALA A 31 -0.65 0.61 -9.25
CA ALA A 31 -1.58 0.47 -8.14
C ALA A 31 -2.78 1.40 -8.28
N ALA A 32 -2.55 2.64 -8.69
CA ALA A 32 -3.62 3.61 -8.91
C ALA A 32 -4.58 3.12 -10.01
N GLU A 33 -4.03 2.53 -11.09
CA GLU A 33 -4.85 1.98 -12.17
C GLU A 33 -5.66 0.76 -11.71
N VAL A 34 -5.04 -0.15 -10.97
CA VAL A 34 -5.74 -1.32 -10.41
C VAL A 34 -6.87 -0.84 -9.48
N TRP A 35 -6.60 0.14 -8.64
CA TRP A 35 -7.59 0.69 -7.72
C TRP A 35 -8.78 1.28 -8.48
N ARG A 36 -8.51 1.95 -9.58
CA ARG A 36 -9.55 2.55 -10.43
C ARG A 36 -10.35 1.49 -11.19
N LEU A 37 -9.68 0.45 -11.71
CA LEU A 37 -10.28 -0.52 -12.63
C LEU A 37 -10.92 -1.72 -11.95
N ALA A 38 -10.37 -2.19 -10.82
CA ALA A 38 -10.87 -3.39 -10.17
C ALA A 38 -12.09 -3.07 -9.32
N PRO A 39 -13.25 -3.73 -9.57
CA PRO A 39 -14.45 -3.48 -8.77
C PRO A 39 -14.22 -3.79 -7.29
N GLY A 40 -14.56 -2.83 -6.43
CA GLY A 40 -14.46 -3.02 -4.98
C GLY A 40 -13.04 -3.02 -4.43
N ALA A 41 -12.02 -2.71 -5.23
CA ALA A 41 -10.64 -2.65 -4.75
C ALA A 41 -10.49 -1.54 -3.71
N ARG A 42 -9.66 -1.81 -2.69
CA ARG A 42 -9.42 -0.88 -1.58
C ARG A 42 -7.93 -0.60 -1.45
N LEU A 43 -7.59 0.68 -1.35
CA LEU A 43 -6.24 1.10 -1.00
C LEU A 43 -6.20 1.32 0.51
N VAL A 44 -5.33 0.58 1.20
CA VAL A 44 -5.19 0.68 2.66
C VAL A 44 -3.85 1.30 2.96
N ASP A 45 -3.89 2.50 3.53
CA ASP A 45 -2.69 3.22 3.98
C ASP A 45 -2.37 2.79 5.40
N VAL A 46 -1.23 2.13 5.58
CA VAL A 46 -0.84 1.56 6.86
C VAL A 46 0.20 2.41 7.61
N ARG A 47 0.38 3.66 7.15
CA ARG A 47 1.25 4.61 7.84
C ARG A 47 0.64 5.05 9.17
N THR A 48 1.34 5.92 9.88
CA THR A 48 0.84 6.47 11.14
C THR A 48 -0.08 7.67 10.89
N ARG A 49 -0.94 7.96 11.86
CA ARG A 49 -1.78 9.15 11.81
C ARG A 49 -0.95 10.43 11.70
N ALA A 50 0.21 10.46 12.36
CA ALA A 50 1.12 11.59 12.25
C ALA A 50 1.55 11.84 10.80
N GLU A 51 1.85 10.77 10.07
CA GLU A 51 2.21 10.89 8.65
C GLU A 51 1.03 11.38 7.81
N TRP A 52 -0.19 10.90 8.06
CA TRP A 52 -1.38 11.37 7.34
C TRP A 52 -1.60 12.87 7.57
N ASP A 53 -1.46 13.31 8.81
CA ASP A 53 -1.73 14.70 9.17
C ASP A 53 -0.63 15.66 8.72
N TRP A 54 0.64 15.26 8.82
CA TRP A 54 1.79 16.13 8.61
C TRP A 54 2.44 16.00 7.23
N VAL A 55 2.48 14.79 6.68
CA VAL A 55 3.15 14.54 5.38
C VAL A 55 2.16 14.61 4.23
N GLY A 56 0.97 14.08 4.43
CA GLY A 56 -0.08 14.03 3.42
C GLY A 56 -0.76 12.68 3.36
N ARG A 57 -1.87 12.62 2.66
CA ARG A 57 -2.68 11.39 2.53
C ARG A 57 -3.27 11.26 1.14
N VAL A 58 -3.70 10.04 0.81
CA VAL A 58 -4.37 9.75 -0.46
C VAL A 58 -5.87 9.84 -0.26
N PRO A 59 -6.58 10.72 -1.01
CA PRO A 59 -8.04 10.79 -0.89
C PRO A 59 -8.70 9.45 -1.19
N GLY A 60 -9.61 9.03 -0.32
CA GLY A 60 -10.35 7.78 -0.51
C GLY A 60 -9.66 6.53 0.03
N ALA A 61 -8.42 6.61 0.47
CA ALA A 61 -7.74 5.47 1.07
C ALA A 61 -8.33 5.15 2.44
N VAL A 62 -8.35 3.85 2.77
CA VAL A 62 -8.68 3.39 4.11
C VAL A 62 -7.42 3.54 4.96
N GLU A 63 -7.53 4.24 6.08
CA GLU A 63 -6.38 4.55 6.94
C GLU A 63 -6.40 3.68 8.19
N ILE A 64 -5.46 2.74 8.30
CA ILE A 64 -5.34 1.83 9.44
C ILE A 64 -3.85 1.69 9.77
N GLU A 65 -3.45 2.12 10.95
CA GLU A 65 -2.05 2.10 11.36
C GLU A 65 -1.54 0.66 11.53
N TRP A 66 -0.40 0.35 10.90
CA TRP A 66 0.36 -0.87 11.16
C TRP A 66 1.15 -0.72 12.46
N GLN A 67 1.72 0.47 12.66
CA GLN A 67 2.41 0.88 13.89
C GLN A 67 1.90 2.26 14.28
N THR A 68 1.96 2.59 15.56
CA THR A 68 1.51 3.89 16.05
C THR A 68 2.70 4.80 16.37
N TRP A 69 2.51 6.10 16.19
CA TRP A 69 3.48 7.12 16.54
C TRP A 69 3.02 7.85 17.80
N PRO A 70 3.92 8.21 18.72
CA PRO A 70 5.38 8.02 18.68
C PRO A 70 5.82 6.62 19.11
N GLY A 71 7.08 6.28 18.78
CA GLY A 71 7.70 5.03 19.20
C GLY A 71 7.51 3.85 18.26
N MET A 72 6.72 4.01 17.20
CA MET A 72 6.47 2.97 16.21
C MET A 72 6.14 1.62 16.85
N GLN A 73 5.20 1.63 17.77
CA GLN A 73 4.74 0.43 18.45
C GLN A 73 3.77 -0.34 17.56
N PRO A 74 3.87 -1.68 17.49
CA PRO A 74 2.92 -2.47 16.71
C PRO A 74 1.48 -2.21 17.15
N ASN A 75 0.57 -2.15 16.18
CA ASN A 75 -0.87 -2.01 16.44
C ASN A 75 -1.47 -3.42 16.60
N PRO A 76 -1.79 -3.86 17.82
CA PRO A 76 -2.31 -5.22 18.03
C PRO A 76 -3.70 -5.44 17.46
N ASN A 77 -4.38 -4.36 17.07
CA ASN A 77 -5.74 -4.41 16.54
C ASN A 77 -5.79 -4.25 15.02
N PHE A 78 -4.64 -4.30 14.34
CA PHE A 78 -4.58 -4.04 12.90
C PHE A 78 -5.55 -4.94 12.11
N ILE A 79 -5.46 -6.25 12.32
CA ILE A 79 -6.33 -7.20 11.58
C ILE A 79 -7.80 -7.02 11.93
N ALA A 80 -8.12 -6.79 13.20
CA ALA A 80 -9.51 -6.54 13.62
C ALA A 80 -10.07 -5.28 12.94
N GLN A 81 -9.27 -4.21 12.89
CA GLN A 81 -9.66 -2.97 12.23
C GLN A 81 -9.81 -3.16 10.72
N LEU A 82 -8.91 -3.93 10.12
CA LEU A 82 -8.99 -4.24 8.69
C LEU A 82 -10.30 -4.98 8.37
N ARG A 83 -10.65 -5.99 9.17
CA ARG A 83 -11.87 -6.76 8.96
C ARG A 83 -13.14 -5.91 9.10
N GLN A 84 -13.11 -4.88 9.92
CA GLN A 84 -14.25 -3.99 10.08
C GLN A 84 -14.48 -3.09 8.87
N GLN A 85 -13.42 -2.76 8.13
CA GLN A 85 -13.48 -1.78 7.06
C GLN A 85 -13.31 -2.36 5.66
N VAL A 86 -12.70 -3.52 5.53
CA VAL A 86 -12.35 -4.12 4.23
C VAL A 86 -12.75 -5.59 4.23
N ASP A 87 -13.54 -5.96 3.23
CA ASP A 87 -13.98 -7.35 3.03
C ASP A 87 -12.76 -8.22 2.71
N ALA A 88 -12.73 -9.43 3.30
CA ALA A 88 -11.63 -10.38 3.06
C ALA A 88 -11.51 -10.83 1.60
N GLU A 89 -12.59 -10.71 0.82
CA GLU A 89 -12.59 -11.06 -0.60
C GLU A 89 -12.21 -9.91 -1.51
N ALA A 90 -12.09 -8.69 -0.98
CA ALA A 90 -11.71 -7.53 -1.76
C ALA A 90 -10.26 -7.63 -2.21
N LEU A 91 -9.96 -7.02 -3.35
CA LEU A 91 -8.58 -6.77 -3.77
C LEU A 91 -8.05 -5.61 -2.93
N VAL A 92 -6.98 -5.84 -2.19
CA VAL A 92 -6.44 -4.87 -1.24
C VAL A 92 -5.03 -4.47 -1.64
N LEU A 93 -4.81 -3.16 -1.74
CA LEU A 93 -3.51 -2.57 -2.04
C LEU A 93 -3.01 -1.90 -0.76
N PHE A 94 -1.86 -2.35 -0.25
CA PHE A 94 -1.29 -1.80 0.98
C PHE A 94 -0.20 -0.78 0.68
N LEU A 95 -0.31 0.40 1.27
CA LEU A 95 0.57 1.54 1.06
C LEU A 95 1.20 1.99 2.37
N CYS A 96 2.52 2.22 2.36
CA CYS A 96 3.19 2.89 3.48
C CYS A 96 4.13 3.98 2.94
N ARG A 97 5.19 4.33 3.67
CA ARG A 97 6.09 5.41 3.24
C ARG A 97 6.97 4.99 2.06
N SER A 98 7.55 3.80 2.11
CA SER A 98 8.51 3.32 1.10
C SER A 98 8.32 1.86 0.68
N GLY A 99 7.30 1.17 1.23
CA GLY A 99 6.96 -0.20 0.87
C GLY A 99 7.31 -1.26 1.92
N VAL A 100 7.95 -0.89 3.03
CA VAL A 100 8.42 -1.85 4.05
C VAL A 100 7.31 -2.28 5.01
N ARG A 101 6.62 -1.32 5.64
CA ARG A 101 5.51 -1.63 6.56
C ARG A 101 4.33 -2.27 5.83
N SER A 102 4.05 -1.80 4.61
CA SER A 102 2.96 -2.35 3.80
C SER A 102 3.23 -3.78 3.37
N LYS A 103 4.48 -4.15 3.15
CA LYS A 103 4.88 -5.53 2.87
C LYS A 103 4.51 -6.43 4.05
N ALA A 104 4.84 -6.01 5.27
CA ALA A 104 4.50 -6.76 6.47
C ALA A 104 2.98 -6.84 6.69
N ALA A 105 2.28 -5.73 6.45
CA ALA A 105 0.82 -5.69 6.56
C ALA A 105 0.14 -6.62 5.56
N ALA A 106 0.61 -6.63 4.31
CA ALA A 106 0.08 -7.55 3.29
C ALA A 106 0.28 -9.01 3.68
N SER A 107 1.45 -9.34 4.21
CA SER A 107 1.75 -10.72 4.68
C SER A 107 0.81 -11.12 5.83
N ALA A 108 0.59 -10.22 6.78
CA ALA A 108 -0.31 -10.49 7.90
C ALA A 108 -1.75 -10.66 7.44
N ALA A 109 -2.19 -9.87 6.46
CA ALA A 109 -3.53 -9.97 5.91
C ALA A 109 -3.75 -11.31 5.19
N VAL A 110 -2.75 -11.79 4.44
CA VAL A 110 -2.83 -13.11 3.79
C VAL A 110 -3.01 -14.20 4.85
N GLN A 111 -2.27 -14.16 5.93
CA GLN A 111 -2.39 -15.13 7.01
C GLN A 111 -3.74 -15.06 7.71
N ALA A 112 -4.38 -13.90 7.67
CA ALA A 112 -5.70 -13.69 8.26
C ALA A 112 -6.85 -14.06 7.30
N GLY A 113 -6.56 -14.57 6.11
CA GLY A 113 -7.56 -15.04 5.17
C GLY A 113 -7.90 -14.11 4.01
N TYR A 114 -7.16 -13.02 3.85
CA TYR A 114 -7.33 -12.13 2.70
C TYR A 114 -6.67 -12.76 1.48
N ALA A 115 -7.44 -12.97 0.42
CA ALA A 115 -6.98 -13.72 -0.76
C ALA A 115 -6.23 -12.87 -1.78
N ASN A 116 -6.51 -11.58 -1.85
CA ASN A 116 -6.03 -10.71 -2.92
C ASN A 116 -5.27 -9.51 -2.38
N CYS A 117 -4.09 -9.74 -1.81
CA CYS A 117 -3.27 -8.69 -1.18
C CYS A 117 -2.09 -8.31 -2.07
N TYR A 118 -1.89 -7.02 -2.26
CA TYR A 118 -0.82 -6.45 -3.08
C TYR A 118 -0.08 -5.39 -2.29
N ASN A 119 1.24 -5.33 -2.49
CA ASN A 119 2.06 -4.27 -1.90
C ASN A 119 2.29 -3.16 -2.94
N VAL A 120 2.09 -1.92 -2.54
CA VAL A 120 2.44 -0.77 -3.39
C VAL A 120 3.93 -0.49 -3.17
N LEU A 121 4.72 -0.81 -4.19
CA LEU A 121 6.16 -0.54 -4.18
C LEU A 121 6.40 0.96 -4.10
N GLU A 122 7.54 1.37 -3.54
CA GLU A 122 7.95 2.76 -3.38
C GLU A 122 7.12 3.54 -2.35
N GLY A 123 5.88 3.13 -2.07
CA GLY A 123 5.04 3.80 -1.08
C GLY A 123 4.65 5.23 -1.44
N PHE A 124 4.32 6.01 -0.41
CA PHE A 124 3.85 7.38 -0.58
C PHE A 124 4.99 8.36 -0.89
N GLU A 125 6.16 8.17 -0.27
CA GLU A 125 7.30 9.08 -0.37
C GLU A 125 8.48 8.52 -1.16
N GLY A 126 8.52 7.21 -1.39
CA GLY A 126 9.63 6.56 -2.06
C GLY A 126 10.86 6.42 -1.18
N ASP A 127 11.92 5.92 -1.79
CA ASP A 127 13.21 5.78 -1.13
C ASP A 127 13.94 7.11 -1.07
N LYS A 128 14.91 7.21 -0.15
CA LYS A 128 15.79 8.36 -0.08
C LYS A 128 16.74 8.37 -1.27
N ASP A 129 17.03 9.57 -1.77
CA ASP A 129 18.07 9.76 -2.78
C ASP A 129 19.47 9.80 -2.12
N ALA A 130 20.49 10.10 -2.91
CA ALA A 130 21.88 10.17 -2.43
C ALA A 130 22.08 11.22 -1.33
N ASN A 131 21.20 12.22 -1.26
CA ASN A 131 21.24 13.28 -0.26
C ASN A 131 20.36 13.00 0.96
N GLY A 132 19.76 11.81 1.04
CA GLY A 132 18.88 11.45 2.14
C GLY A 132 17.49 12.06 2.03
N GLN A 133 17.07 12.49 0.85
CA GLN A 133 15.78 13.14 0.62
C GLN A 133 14.81 12.18 -0.06
N ARG A 134 13.59 12.10 0.48
CA ARG A 134 12.51 11.31 -0.13
C ARG A 134 11.78 12.15 -1.18
N ASN A 135 10.91 11.51 -1.93
CA ASN A 135 10.08 12.14 -2.95
C ASN A 135 10.87 12.64 -4.16
N ARG A 136 12.06 12.07 -4.35
CA ARG A 136 12.99 12.48 -5.43
C ARG A 136 13.20 11.37 -6.46
N VAL A 137 13.14 10.11 -6.03
CA VAL A 137 13.42 8.96 -6.91
C VAL A 137 12.20 8.08 -7.14
N GLY A 138 11.15 8.22 -6.35
CA GLY A 138 9.94 7.42 -6.51
C GLY A 138 8.87 7.78 -5.51
N GLY A 139 7.77 7.03 -5.54
CA GLY A 139 6.65 7.16 -4.64
C GLY A 139 5.39 7.74 -5.28
N TRP A 140 4.28 7.61 -4.55
CA TRP A 140 2.95 8.06 -5.00
C TRP A 140 2.95 9.53 -5.39
N ARG A 141 3.48 10.40 -4.52
CA ARG A 141 3.55 11.83 -4.79
C ARG A 141 4.48 12.15 -5.96
N HIS A 142 5.64 11.48 -6.02
CA HIS A 142 6.60 11.68 -7.10
C HIS A 142 5.99 11.31 -8.45
N ALA A 143 5.13 10.31 -8.48
CA ALA A 143 4.44 9.88 -9.69
C ALA A 143 3.33 10.85 -10.15
N GLY A 144 3.05 11.88 -9.36
CA GLY A 144 2.01 12.87 -9.70
C GLY A 144 0.59 12.41 -9.43
N LEU A 145 0.42 11.38 -8.59
CA LEU A 145 -0.90 10.84 -8.26
C LEU A 145 -1.58 11.71 -7.20
N PRO A 146 -2.93 11.67 -7.09
CA PRO A 146 -3.67 12.53 -6.17
C PRO A 146 -3.27 12.33 -4.71
N TRP A 147 -3.02 13.44 -4.02
CA TRP A 147 -2.76 13.46 -2.58
C TRP A 147 -3.12 14.83 -2.02
N GLN A 148 -3.30 14.90 -0.71
CA GLN A 148 -3.62 16.17 -0.05
C GLN A 148 -2.99 16.20 1.33
N GLN A 149 -2.77 17.42 1.85
CA GLN A 149 -2.31 17.63 3.21
C GLN A 149 -3.49 18.01 4.12
N GLY A 150 -3.30 17.80 5.37
CA GLY A 150 -4.29 18.16 6.34
C GLY A 150 -4.87 17.02 7.07
#